data_eae551351e1e5941d22c2774e0232264
#
_entry.id   eae551351e1e5941d22c2774e0232264
#
_cell.length_a   1.000
_cell.length_b   1.000
_cell.length_c   1.000
_cell.angle_alpha   90.00
_cell.angle_beta   90.00
_cell.angle_gamma   90.00
#
_symmetry.space_group_name_H-M   'P 1'
#
loop_
_entity.id
_entity.type
_entity.pdbx_description
1 polymer ?
#
loop_
_entity_poly.entity_id
_entity_poly.type
_entity_poly.pdbx_seq_one_letter_code
_entity_poly.pdbx_strand_id
1 'polypeptide(L)'
;RPMPAGAAPPPPPPGKRSRKGLWIFLIAMGVLMLAVAAGVIWSLTQGSGETPPLDGDGDGDSDASSIVNIFKTEKTTIPRVKGEVGVSLVCEEAGGEKLTIQDVYAKVNPATVLVVADQGENASVGTGIIMTSDGYIVTNAHVISGGRSCWIALDTGYTYDAELVGYDEDQDLAVLKAVDAEDLPTAEFGDSDQCRVGDTVYAIGNPLGVELRGTLTEGIISAINRDVQIEGRIMTLIQTTAALNNGNSGGPLINEYGQVIGVNTLKMSGSGNAEEATVEGLGFALPSSSFCFVVNDLIANGQFRGIPVLGITVMNSDDGRVVVYTVSDGYGAAEMGIRPDDVLLRADGQALGSIDDLMAVRRTHLVGDSITLTVLRDGQTFDVDVPLYASAD
;
A
#
# COMPACT_ATOMS: atom_id res chain seq x y z
N ARG A 1 32.30 -45.94 28.41
CA ARG A 1 30.97 -45.73 27.81
C ARG A 1 30.54 -44.31 28.17
N PRO A 2 30.26 -43.40 27.22
CA PRO A 2 29.71 -42.08 27.51
C PRO A 2 28.21 -42.17 27.79
N MET A 3 27.74 -41.36 28.75
CA MET A 3 26.33 -41.22 29.09
C MET A 3 25.58 -40.44 27.99
N PRO A 4 24.29 -40.71 27.74
CA PRO A 4 23.50 -39.98 26.78
C PRO A 4 23.12 -38.60 27.32
N ALA A 5 23.17 -37.61 26.42
CA ALA A 5 22.80 -36.22 26.67
C ALA A 5 21.30 -36.10 27.06
N GLY A 6 21.03 -35.26 28.06
CA GLY A 6 19.71 -35.05 28.63
C GLY A 6 18.75 -34.45 27.65
N ALA A 7 17.49 -34.92 27.69
CA ALA A 7 16.36 -34.41 26.95
C ALA A 7 16.00 -32.99 27.41
N ALA A 8 15.66 -32.14 26.45
CA ALA A 8 15.16 -30.80 26.71
C ALA A 8 13.86 -30.83 27.55
N PRO A 9 13.61 -29.84 28.42
CA PRO A 9 12.39 -29.77 29.18
C PRO A 9 11.16 -29.56 28.29
N PRO A 10 9.99 -30.10 28.66
CA PRO A 10 8.77 -29.93 27.91
C PRO A 10 8.31 -28.45 27.93
N PRO A 11 7.65 -27.98 26.87
CA PRO A 11 7.12 -26.62 26.82
C PRO A 11 6.06 -26.39 27.90
N PRO A 12 5.90 -25.13 28.36
CA PRO A 12 4.91 -24.79 29.39
C PRO A 12 3.48 -25.03 28.89
N PRO A 13 2.55 -25.36 29.80
CA PRO A 13 1.16 -25.64 29.42
C PRO A 13 0.46 -24.35 28.91
N PRO A 14 -0.42 -24.45 27.89
CA PRO A 14 -1.12 -23.31 27.31
C PRO A 14 -2.03 -22.64 28.35
N GLY A 15 -1.93 -21.30 28.40
CA GLY A 15 -2.73 -20.45 29.27
C GLY A 15 -4.25 -20.62 29.00
N LYS A 16 -5.05 -20.47 30.04
CA LYS A 16 -6.52 -20.66 29.98
C LYS A 16 -7.15 -19.64 29.04
N ARG A 17 -7.63 -20.12 27.89
CA ARG A 17 -8.37 -19.33 26.88
C ARG A 17 -9.66 -18.75 27.46
N SER A 18 -9.86 -17.42 27.36
CA SER A 18 -11.14 -16.79 27.57
C SER A 18 -12.02 -17.01 26.33
N ARG A 19 -12.99 -17.91 26.42
CA ARG A 19 -13.97 -18.17 25.34
C ARG A 19 -15.03 -17.08 25.18
N LYS A 20 -14.97 -15.99 25.97
CA LYS A 20 -15.99 -14.92 25.95
C LYS A 20 -15.99 -14.12 24.66
N GLY A 21 -14.83 -13.82 24.08
CA GLY A 21 -14.73 -13.09 22.82
C GLY A 21 -15.32 -13.85 21.62
N LEU A 22 -15.09 -15.17 21.57
CA LEU A 22 -15.64 -16.02 20.49
C LEU A 22 -17.18 -16.06 20.51
N TRP A 23 -17.80 -16.09 21.69
CA TRP A 23 -19.25 -16.10 21.80
C TRP A 23 -19.89 -14.76 21.45
N ILE A 24 -19.26 -13.63 21.80
CA ILE A 24 -19.71 -12.29 21.43
C ILE A 24 -19.63 -12.13 19.90
N PHE A 25 -18.57 -12.60 19.29
CA PHE A 25 -18.38 -12.55 17.83
C PHE A 25 -19.42 -13.39 17.08
N LEU A 26 -19.69 -14.62 17.52
CA LEU A 26 -20.69 -15.49 16.88
C LEU A 26 -22.12 -14.94 17.00
N ILE A 27 -22.44 -14.25 18.09
CA ILE A 27 -23.73 -13.58 18.28
C ILE A 27 -23.83 -12.37 17.36
N ALA A 28 -22.77 -11.53 17.27
CA ALA A 28 -22.74 -10.36 16.39
C ALA A 28 -22.87 -10.76 14.90
N MET A 29 -22.20 -11.84 14.48
CA MET A 29 -22.32 -12.37 13.12
C MET A 29 -23.71 -12.93 12.82
N GLY A 30 -24.34 -13.60 13.76
CA GLY A 30 -25.72 -14.10 13.63
C GLY A 30 -26.74 -12.96 13.44
N VAL A 31 -26.54 -11.84 14.16
CA VAL A 31 -27.38 -10.64 14.02
C VAL A 31 -27.16 -9.96 12.67
N LEU A 32 -25.91 -9.89 12.19
CA LEU A 32 -25.58 -9.31 10.89
C LEU A 32 -26.20 -10.12 9.74
N MET A 33 -26.13 -11.45 9.78
CA MET A 33 -26.77 -12.32 8.79
C MET A 33 -28.29 -12.15 8.76
N LEU A 34 -28.93 -11.98 9.91
CA LEU A 34 -30.37 -11.74 10.00
C LEU A 34 -30.76 -10.35 9.47
N ALA A 35 -29.91 -9.32 9.68
CA ALA A 35 -30.14 -7.98 9.15
C ALA A 35 -30.00 -7.94 7.61
N VAL A 36 -29.01 -8.63 7.05
CA VAL A 36 -28.83 -8.76 5.59
C VAL A 36 -30.00 -9.52 4.97
N ALA A 37 -30.44 -10.63 5.58
CA ALA A 37 -31.59 -11.38 5.10
C ALA A 37 -32.90 -10.56 5.16
N ALA A 38 -33.10 -9.77 6.23
CA ALA A 38 -34.25 -8.88 6.35
C ALA A 38 -34.21 -7.73 5.33
N GLY A 39 -33.03 -7.16 5.05
CA GLY A 39 -32.82 -6.15 4.01
C GLY A 39 -33.13 -6.66 2.60
N VAL A 40 -32.68 -7.87 2.27
CA VAL A 40 -32.99 -8.52 0.98
C VAL A 40 -34.49 -8.80 0.84
N ILE A 41 -35.15 -9.30 1.88
CA ILE A 41 -36.60 -9.56 1.88
C ILE A 41 -37.38 -8.24 1.75
N TRP A 42 -36.96 -7.18 2.45
CA TRP A 42 -37.57 -5.85 2.35
C TRP A 42 -37.40 -5.23 0.95
N SER A 43 -36.21 -5.35 0.33
CA SER A 43 -35.96 -4.93 -1.05
C SER A 43 -36.83 -5.68 -2.08
N LEU A 44 -37.05 -6.97 -1.88
CA LEU A 44 -37.90 -7.80 -2.76
C LEU A 44 -39.41 -7.49 -2.61
N THR A 45 -39.85 -6.90 -1.51
CA THR A 45 -41.25 -6.57 -1.26
C THR A 45 -41.65 -5.17 -1.69
N GLN A 46 -40.71 -4.27 -2.00
CA GLN A 46 -40.97 -2.89 -2.47
C GLN A 46 -41.10 -2.73 -3.97
N GLY A 47 -40.96 -3.79 -4.75
CA GLY A 47 -40.98 -3.75 -6.21
C GLY A 47 -42.34 -3.92 -6.84
N SER A 48 -43.29 -2.93 -6.67
CA SER A 48 -44.43 -2.78 -7.58
C SER A 48 -45.09 -1.39 -7.40
N GLY A 49 -44.88 -0.48 -8.33
CA GLY A 49 -45.61 0.79 -8.35
C GLY A 49 -45.05 1.84 -9.29
N GLU A 50 -45.63 1.89 -10.49
CA GLU A 50 -45.85 3.05 -11.35
C GLU A 50 -44.65 3.74 -12.05
N THR A 51 -44.63 3.63 -13.36
CA THR A 51 -43.85 4.46 -14.31
C THR A 51 -44.46 5.84 -14.46
N PRO A 52 -43.69 6.95 -14.36
CA PRO A 52 -44.10 8.27 -14.84
C PRO A 52 -43.76 8.45 -16.35
N PRO A 53 -44.47 9.33 -17.08
CA PRO A 53 -44.32 9.47 -18.53
C PRO A 53 -43.07 10.25 -18.91
N LEU A 54 -42.53 9.90 -20.08
CA LEU A 54 -41.49 10.59 -20.83
C LEU A 54 -42.01 11.92 -21.37
N ASP A 55 -41.41 13.02 -20.97
CA ASP A 55 -41.38 14.25 -21.75
C ASP A 55 -39.92 14.78 -21.80
N GLY A 56 -39.59 15.20 -23.04
CA GLY A 56 -38.24 15.36 -23.48
C GLY A 56 -37.58 16.70 -23.21
N ASP A 57 -36.40 16.81 -23.80
CA ASP A 57 -35.51 17.95 -24.04
C ASP A 57 -34.62 18.43 -22.89
N GLY A 58 -33.33 18.23 -23.08
CA GLY A 58 -32.28 18.89 -22.28
C GLY A 58 -30.91 18.24 -22.41
N ASP A 59 -30.13 18.85 -23.24
CA ASP A 59 -28.66 18.91 -23.34
C ASP A 59 -27.80 17.85 -22.64
N GLY A 60 -26.95 17.23 -23.46
CA GLY A 60 -25.94 16.26 -23.05
C GLY A 60 -24.84 16.88 -22.18
N ASP A 61 -24.81 16.44 -20.97
CA ASP A 61 -23.60 16.37 -20.18
C ASP A 61 -23.43 14.89 -19.76
N SER A 62 -22.45 14.24 -20.37
CA SER A 62 -22.14 12.86 -20.09
C SER A 62 -21.47 12.77 -18.73
N ASP A 63 -22.29 12.63 -17.69
CA ASP A 63 -21.82 12.27 -16.35
C ASP A 63 -21.20 10.87 -16.37
N ALA A 64 -19.88 10.86 -16.52
CA ALA A 64 -19.03 9.71 -16.21
C ALA A 64 -18.88 9.60 -14.67
N SER A 65 -19.98 9.47 -13.94
CA SER A 65 -19.94 9.41 -12.49
C SER A 65 -20.85 8.33 -11.95
N SER A 66 -20.38 7.09 -11.99
CA SER A 66 -20.85 6.06 -11.06
C SER A 66 -19.77 5.02 -10.77
N ILE A 67 -18.57 5.48 -10.41
CA ILE A 67 -17.68 4.67 -9.58
C ILE A 67 -18.32 4.68 -8.20
N VAL A 68 -18.77 3.52 -7.73
CA VAL A 68 -19.34 3.33 -6.40
C VAL A 68 -18.40 3.99 -5.39
N ASN A 69 -18.94 4.80 -4.52
CA ASN A 69 -18.31 5.55 -3.43
C ASN A 69 -17.59 4.57 -2.46
N ILE A 70 -16.45 4.00 -2.86
CA ILE A 70 -15.66 3.03 -2.11
C ILE A 70 -14.74 3.77 -1.12
N PHE A 71 -14.44 5.05 -1.38
CA PHE A 71 -13.49 5.86 -0.63
C PHE A 71 -14.12 7.00 0.18
N LYS A 72 -15.37 6.89 0.59
CA LYS A 72 -15.87 7.86 1.55
C LYS A 72 -15.11 7.71 2.85
N THR A 73 -13.95 8.36 2.94
CA THR A 73 -13.11 8.35 4.13
C THR A 73 -13.77 9.20 5.21
N GLU A 74 -14.15 8.55 6.30
CA GLU A 74 -14.54 9.21 7.53
C GLU A 74 -13.29 9.34 8.40
N LYS A 75 -13.16 10.46 9.12
CA LYS A 75 -12.01 10.68 9.99
C LYS A 75 -11.90 9.57 11.03
N THR A 76 -10.77 8.87 11.04
CA THR A 76 -10.49 7.84 12.03
C THR A 76 -10.10 8.43 13.37
N THR A 77 -10.51 7.77 14.46
CA THR A 77 -10.15 8.09 15.85
C THR A 77 -9.41 6.95 16.54
N ILE A 78 -8.89 6.00 15.79
CA ILE A 78 -8.00 4.93 16.30
C ILE A 78 -6.90 5.58 17.15
N PRO A 79 -6.59 5.04 18.35
CA PRO A 79 -5.48 5.53 19.17
C PRO A 79 -4.20 5.63 18.36
N ARG A 80 -3.43 6.72 18.57
CA ARG A 80 -2.21 6.98 17.80
C ARG A 80 -0.96 6.71 18.61
N VAL A 81 0.02 6.13 17.94
CA VAL A 81 1.39 5.98 18.43
C VAL A 81 2.34 6.74 17.49
N LYS A 82 3.42 7.27 18.04
CA LYS A 82 4.48 7.86 17.23
C LYS A 82 5.39 6.75 16.68
N GLY A 83 5.74 6.85 15.40
CA GLY A 83 6.70 5.95 14.80
C GLY A 83 8.10 6.07 15.43
N GLU A 84 8.80 4.97 15.49
CA GLU A 84 10.13 4.90 16.10
C GLU A 84 11.22 5.35 15.12
N VAL A 85 12.24 6.01 15.66
CA VAL A 85 13.39 6.47 14.88
C VAL A 85 14.19 5.26 14.37
N GLY A 86 14.49 5.25 13.07
CA GLY A 86 15.26 4.18 12.44
C GLY A 86 14.42 3.05 11.85
N VAL A 87 13.09 3.08 12.04
CA VAL A 87 12.18 2.19 11.31
C VAL A 87 11.91 2.79 9.93
N SER A 88 12.18 2.03 8.89
CA SER A 88 11.91 2.41 7.50
C SER A 88 11.61 1.19 6.65
N LEU A 89 10.79 1.38 5.63
CA LEU A 89 10.55 0.42 4.57
C LEU A 89 11.64 0.55 3.50
N VAL A 90 12.27 -0.57 3.16
CA VAL A 90 13.25 -0.64 2.08
C VAL A 90 12.71 -1.55 0.99
N CYS A 91 12.76 -1.09 -0.26
CA CYS A 91 12.39 -1.87 -1.42
C CYS A 91 13.67 -2.32 -2.13
N GLU A 92 13.89 -3.62 -2.19
CA GLU A 92 15.12 -4.22 -2.72
C GLU A 92 14.92 -4.73 -4.16
N GLU A 93 15.98 -4.75 -4.94
CA GLU A 93 15.97 -5.40 -6.25
C GLU A 93 15.67 -6.90 -6.09
N ALA A 94 14.97 -7.46 -7.07
CA ALA A 94 14.70 -8.89 -7.10
C ALA A 94 16.01 -9.66 -7.28
N GLY A 95 16.29 -10.58 -6.35
CA GLY A 95 17.48 -11.42 -6.38
C GLY A 95 17.16 -12.89 -6.18
N GLY A 96 18.05 -13.76 -6.67
CA GLY A 96 17.91 -15.21 -6.50
C GLY A 96 17.11 -15.91 -7.59
N GLU A 97 16.59 -17.10 -7.27
CA GLU A 97 15.79 -17.90 -8.19
C GLU A 97 14.29 -17.63 -8.00
N LYS A 98 13.52 -17.73 -9.08
CA LYS A 98 12.06 -17.65 -9.00
C LYS A 98 11.51 -18.81 -8.18
N LEU A 99 10.58 -18.49 -7.30
CA LEU A 99 9.92 -19.42 -6.41
C LEU A 99 8.73 -20.10 -7.12
N THR A 100 8.35 -21.26 -6.63
CA THR A 100 7.05 -21.85 -7.00
C THR A 100 5.92 -21.06 -6.31
N ILE A 101 4.70 -21.11 -6.85
CA ILE A 101 3.54 -20.47 -6.23
C ILE A 101 3.31 -20.94 -4.78
N GLN A 102 3.60 -22.21 -4.50
CA GLN A 102 3.51 -22.78 -3.14
C GLN A 102 4.53 -22.15 -2.19
N ASP A 103 5.77 -21.93 -2.67
CA ASP A 103 6.83 -21.32 -1.90
C ASP A 103 6.58 -19.82 -1.70
N VAL A 104 6.07 -19.12 -2.72
CA VAL A 104 5.63 -17.72 -2.58
C VAL A 104 4.56 -17.61 -1.49
N TYR A 105 3.55 -18.49 -1.52
CA TYR A 105 2.51 -18.52 -0.50
C TYR A 105 3.06 -18.79 0.89
N ALA A 106 3.90 -19.81 1.03
CA ALA A 106 4.49 -20.17 2.32
C ALA A 106 5.36 -19.05 2.89
N LYS A 107 6.05 -18.27 2.04
CA LYS A 107 6.90 -17.14 2.42
C LYS A 107 6.08 -15.94 2.86
N VAL A 108 5.04 -15.56 2.13
CA VAL A 108 4.38 -14.25 2.30
C VAL A 108 3.09 -14.33 3.14
N ASN A 109 2.36 -15.46 3.10
CA ASN A 109 1.11 -15.59 3.86
C ASN A 109 1.26 -15.34 5.38
N PRO A 110 2.33 -15.81 6.06
CA PRO A 110 2.50 -15.53 7.49
C PRO A 110 2.62 -14.04 7.82
N ALA A 111 3.15 -13.22 6.89
CA ALA A 111 3.27 -11.77 7.02
C ALA A 111 2.03 -11.00 6.54
N THR A 112 0.99 -11.72 6.06
CA THR A 112 -0.27 -11.13 5.60
C THR A 112 -1.34 -11.27 6.68
N VAL A 113 -1.87 -10.15 7.15
CA VAL A 113 -2.81 -10.12 8.28
C VAL A 113 -4.17 -9.62 7.87
N LEU A 114 -5.20 -10.08 8.56
CA LEU A 114 -6.52 -9.46 8.55
C LEU A 114 -6.45 -8.16 9.35
N VAL A 115 -6.98 -7.07 8.81
CA VAL A 115 -7.15 -5.78 9.50
C VAL A 115 -8.63 -5.53 9.70
N VAL A 116 -9.02 -5.18 10.92
CA VAL A 116 -10.41 -4.85 11.28
C VAL A 116 -10.43 -3.53 12.02
N ALA A 117 -11.13 -2.55 11.47
CA ALA A 117 -11.38 -1.27 12.09
C ALA A 117 -12.84 -1.19 12.57
N ASP A 118 -13.02 -1.09 13.88
CA ASP A 118 -14.35 -0.95 14.51
C ASP A 118 -14.83 0.49 14.34
N GLN A 119 -15.97 0.67 13.68
CA GLN A 119 -16.64 1.95 13.46
C GLN A 119 -17.81 2.17 14.43
N GLY A 120 -18.03 1.25 15.36
CA GLY A 120 -19.07 1.25 16.37
C GLY A 120 -20.27 0.36 15.99
N GLU A 121 -21.11 0.75 15.06
CA GLU A 121 -22.24 -0.09 14.58
C GLU A 121 -21.79 -1.06 13.46
N ASN A 122 -20.74 -0.70 12.74
CA ASN A 122 -20.16 -1.47 11.64
C ASN A 122 -18.66 -1.70 11.89
N ALA A 123 -18.06 -2.55 11.07
CA ALA A 123 -16.61 -2.72 11.01
C ALA A 123 -16.15 -2.73 9.57
N SER A 124 -15.04 -2.04 9.31
CA SER A 124 -14.31 -2.16 8.06
C SER A 124 -13.34 -3.32 8.15
N VAL A 125 -13.22 -4.09 7.08
CA VAL A 125 -12.39 -5.28 7.03
C VAL A 125 -11.53 -5.26 5.76
N GLY A 126 -10.24 -5.48 5.94
CA GLY A 126 -9.26 -5.55 4.85
C GLY A 126 -8.07 -6.40 5.21
N THR A 127 -6.99 -6.19 4.51
CA THR A 127 -5.73 -6.91 4.67
C THR A 127 -4.62 -5.93 5.03
N GLY A 128 -3.57 -6.39 5.70
CA GLY A 128 -2.35 -5.65 5.97
C GLY A 128 -1.12 -6.51 5.75
N ILE A 129 0.03 -5.87 5.66
CA ILE A 129 1.33 -6.48 5.40
C ILE A 129 2.27 -6.11 6.55
N ILE A 130 2.77 -7.10 7.28
CA ILE A 130 3.73 -6.89 8.37
C ILE A 130 5.09 -6.52 7.77
N MET A 131 5.58 -5.33 8.11
CA MET A 131 6.88 -4.81 7.67
C MET A 131 8.02 -5.21 8.60
N THR A 132 7.76 -5.18 9.91
CA THR A 132 8.79 -5.39 10.93
C THR A 132 8.33 -6.40 11.99
N SER A 133 9.28 -7.11 12.58
CA SER A 133 8.98 -8.16 13.57
C SER A 133 8.37 -7.63 14.86
N ASP A 134 8.50 -6.34 15.13
CA ASP A 134 7.87 -5.65 16.26
C ASP A 134 6.49 -5.07 15.92
N GLY A 135 5.98 -5.30 14.68
CA GLY A 135 4.57 -5.12 14.34
C GLY A 135 4.19 -3.83 13.62
N TYR A 136 5.07 -3.20 12.84
CA TYR A 136 4.64 -2.21 11.87
C TYR A 136 3.94 -2.89 10.68
N ILE A 137 2.79 -2.35 10.28
CA ILE A 137 1.91 -2.95 9.27
C ILE A 137 1.46 -1.88 8.29
N VAL A 138 1.59 -2.16 6.99
CA VAL A 138 1.03 -1.33 5.91
C VAL A 138 -0.35 -1.86 5.53
N THR A 139 -1.29 -0.95 5.32
CA THR A 139 -2.62 -1.23 4.78
C THR A 139 -3.15 0.00 4.01
N ASN A 140 -4.35 -0.07 3.43
CA ASN A 140 -4.98 1.10 2.82
C ASN A 140 -5.64 2.01 3.86
N ALA A 141 -5.69 3.32 3.57
CA ALA A 141 -6.36 4.30 4.42
C ALA A 141 -7.87 4.05 4.49
N HIS A 142 -8.51 3.66 3.37
CA HIS A 142 -9.93 3.36 3.37
C HIS A 142 -10.31 2.15 4.25
N VAL A 143 -9.38 1.20 4.47
CA VAL A 143 -9.60 0.04 5.37
C VAL A 143 -9.80 0.50 6.82
N ILE A 144 -9.11 1.57 7.25
CA ILE A 144 -9.19 2.10 8.61
C ILE A 144 -10.11 3.32 8.75
N SER A 145 -10.73 3.74 7.65
CA SER A 145 -11.60 4.93 7.62
C SER A 145 -12.74 4.80 8.63
N GLY A 146 -13.03 5.89 9.37
CA GLY A 146 -14.08 5.93 10.39
C GLY A 146 -13.82 5.05 11.62
N GLY A 147 -12.69 4.35 11.68
CA GLY A 147 -12.32 3.46 12.77
C GLY A 147 -12.17 4.19 14.11
N ARG A 148 -12.69 3.61 15.17
CA ARG A 148 -12.53 4.07 16.57
C ARG A 148 -11.47 3.25 17.31
N SER A 149 -11.36 1.99 16.96
CA SER A 149 -10.31 1.06 17.35
C SER A 149 -9.95 0.16 16.19
N CYS A 150 -8.78 -0.43 16.24
CA CYS A 150 -8.30 -1.35 15.22
C CYS A 150 -7.65 -2.57 15.87
N TRP A 151 -7.76 -3.71 15.22
CA TRP A 151 -7.04 -4.92 15.60
C TRP A 151 -6.67 -5.70 14.34
N ILE A 152 -5.65 -6.54 14.48
CA ILE A 152 -5.18 -7.43 13.43
C ILE A 152 -5.30 -8.89 13.86
N ALA A 153 -5.41 -9.78 12.87
CA ALA A 153 -5.29 -11.23 13.10
C ALA A 153 -4.29 -11.86 12.15
N LEU A 154 -3.37 -12.64 12.73
CA LEU A 154 -2.43 -13.47 12.00
C LEU A 154 -3.14 -14.67 11.35
N ASP A 155 -2.47 -15.34 10.42
CA ASP A 155 -2.92 -16.60 9.81
C ASP A 155 -3.13 -17.71 10.86
N THR A 156 -2.34 -17.70 11.93
CA THR A 156 -2.47 -18.62 13.08
C THR A 156 -3.72 -18.38 13.91
N GLY A 157 -4.40 -17.24 13.73
CA GLY A 157 -5.57 -16.82 14.51
C GLY A 157 -5.25 -16.04 15.77
N TYR A 158 -3.98 -15.74 16.06
CA TYR A 158 -3.61 -14.77 17.10
C TYR A 158 -4.03 -13.36 16.68
N THR A 159 -4.48 -12.57 17.64
CA THR A 159 -4.93 -11.19 17.42
C THR A 159 -4.14 -10.23 18.29
N TYR A 160 -3.89 -9.05 17.74
CA TYR A 160 -3.27 -7.91 18.42
C TYR A 160 -4.15 -6.68 18.25
N ASP A 161 -4.29 -5.88 19.30
CA ASP A 161 -4.78 -4.52 19.14
C ASP A 161 -3.77 -3.73 18.30
N ALA A 162 -4.23 -2.77 17.52
CA ALA A 162 -3.38 -1.98 16.64
C ALA A 162 -3.63 -0.48 16.83
N GLU A 163 -2.55 0.27 16.93
CA GLU A 163 -2.54 1.72 17.00
C GLU A 163 -2.16 2.33 15.65
N LEU A 164 -2.64 3.53 15.38
CA LEU A 164 -2.37 4.24 14.14
C LEU A 164 -1.07 5.04 14.25
N VAL A 165 -0.09 4.72 13.42
CA VAL A 165 1.14 5.51 13.28
C VAL A 165 0.87 6.75 12.42
N GLY A 166 0.32 6.54 11.21
CA GLY A 166 -0.03 7.61 10.30
C GLY A 166 -0.87 7.10 9.13
N TYR A 167 -1.54 8.01 8.44
CA TYR A 167 -2.28 7.68 7.22
C TYR A 167 -2.36 8.90 6.29
N ASP A 168 -2.57 8.61 5.03
CA ASP A 168 -2.85 9.60 4.00
C ASP A 168 -4.00 9.10 3.11
N GLU A 169 -5.04 9.92 3.00
CA GLU A 169 -6.25 9.56 2.24
C GLU A 169 -6.03 9.68 0.74
N ASP A 170 -5.21 10.65 0.30
CA ASP A 170 -4.95 10.91 -1.12
C ASP A 170 -4.08 9.81 -1.72
N GLN A 171 -3.16 9.27 -0.94
CA GLN A 171 -2.32 8.14 -1.32
C GLN A 171 -2.95 6.78 -0.98
N ASP A 172 -4.10 6.77 -0.29
CA ASP A 172 -4.80 5.57 0.19
C ASP A 172 -3.89 4.60 0.97
N LEU A 173 -3.05 5.13 1.85
CA LEU A 173 -2.11 4.35 2.67
C LEU A 173 -2.24 4.66 4.14
N ALA A 174 -2.07 3.64 4.97
CA ALA A 174 -1.98 3.74 6.42
C ALA A 174 -0.90 2.83 6.98
N VAL A 175 -0.28 3.26 8.06
CA VAL A 175 0.66 2.47 8.86
C VAL A 175 0.08 2.27 10.24
N LEU A 176 -0.02 1.01 10.64
CA LEU A 176 -0.44 0.57 11.97
C LEU A 176 0.74 0.02 12.75
N LYS A 177 0.62 -0.02 14.07
CA LYS A 177 1.55 -0.67 15.00
C LYS A 177 0.77 -1.65 15.87
N ALA A 178 1.07 -2.94 15.76
CA ALA A 178 0.53 -3.95 16.64
C ALA A 178 1.07 -3.75 18.06
N VAL A 179 0.18 -3.74 19.05
CA VAL A 179 0.53 -3.49 20.46
C VAL A 179 1.16 -4.72 21.07
N ASP A 180 2.30 -4.53 21.75
CA ASP A 180 3.05 -5.59 22.45
C ASP A 180 3.39 -6.80 21.54
N ALA A 181 3.59 -6.55 20.24
CA ALA A 181 3.97 -7.57 19.28
C ALA A 181 5.48 -7.73 19.23
N GLU A 182 5.94 -8.99 19.24
CA GLU A 182 7.34 -9.38 19.12
C GLU A 182 7.45 -10.60 18.19
N ASP A 183 8.57 -10.73 17.50
CA ASP A 183 8.92 -11.86 16.64
C ASP A 183 7.88 -12.21 15.58
N LEU A 184 7.18 -11.20 15.05
CA LEU A 184 6.23 -11.39 13.96
C LEU A 184 6.96 -11.74 12.65
N PRO A 185 6.36 -12.59 11.80
CA PRO A 185 6.85 -12.83 10.45
C PRO A 185 6.72 -11.54 9.62
N THR A 186 7.74 -11.25 8.82
CA THR A 186 7.82 -10.03 8.01
C THR A 186 7.83 -10.34 6.52
N ALA A 187 7.23 -9.46 5.71
CA ALA A 187 7.34 -9.50 4.26
C ALA A 187 8.64 -8.81 3.79
N GLU A 188 9.20 -9.31 2.69
CA GLU A 188 10.21 -8.60 1.92
C GLU A 188 9.53 -7.72 0.86
N PHE A 189 10.06 -6.52 0.62
CA PHE A 189 9.52 -5.60 -0.37
C PHE A 189 10.48 -5.48 -1.55
N GLY A 190 9.94 -5.64 -2.76
CA GLY A 190 10.69 -5.56 -4.00
C GLY A 190 10.50 -4.21 -4.69
N ASP A 191 11.40 -3.85 -5.59
CA ASP A 191 11.31 -2.64 -6.41
C ASP A 191 10.35 -2.86 -7.59
N SER A 192 9.21 -2.18 -7.58
CA SER A 192 8.20 -2.28 -8.65
C SER A 192 8.63 -1.65 -9.98
N ASP A 193 9.67 -0.78 -9.99
CA ASP A 193 10.16 -0.20 -11.23
C ASP A 193 10.88 -1.23 -12.12
N GLN A 194 11.25 -2.38 -11.55
CA GLN A 194 11.80 -3.51 -12.29
C GLN A 194 10.76 -4.42 -12.95
N CYS A 195 9.49 -4.20 -12.63
CA CYS A 195 8.39 -5.00 -13.16
C CYS A 195 8.13 -4.68 -14.64
N ARG A 196 7.64 -5.68 -15.36
CA ARG A 196 7.27 -5.57 -16.77
C ARG A 196 5.86 -6.11 -17.00
N VAL A 197 5.19 -5.56 -17.99
CA VAL A 197 3.92 -6.11 -18.46
C VAL A 197 4.11 -7.56 -18.90
N GLY A 198 3.28 -8.46 -18.37
CA GLY A 198 3.35 -9.89 -18.58
C GLY A 198 4.04 -10.67 -17.45
N ASP A 199 4.72 -10.01 -16.51
CA ASP A 199 5.29 -10.69 -15.34
C ASP A 199 4.18 -11.33 -14.50
N THR A 200 4.42 -12.56 -14.04
CA THR A 200 3.49 -13.26 -13.14
C THR A 200 3.47 -12.60 -11.78
N VAL A 201 2.29 -12.40 -11.23
CA VAL A 201 2.08 -11.86 -9.89
C VAL A 201 1.03 -12.63 -9.13
N TYR A 202 1.12 -12.54 -7.82
CA TYR A 202 0.22 -13.19 -6.87
C TYR A 202 -0.37 -12.14 -5.94
N ALA A 203 -1.61 -12.33 -5.52
CA ALA A 203 -2.21 -11.52 -4.48
C ALA A 203 -2.69 -12.43 -3.34
N ILE A 204 -2.39 -12.04 -2.10
CA ILE A 204 -2.90 -12.70 -0.90
C ILE A 204 -3.80 -11.71 -0.16
N GLY A 205 -4.92 -12.20 0.35
CA GLY A 205 -5.83 -11.35 1.09
C GLY A 205 -6.85 -12.13 1.91
N ASN A 206 -7.74 -11.38 2.56
CA ASN A 206 -8.72 -11.91 3.50
C ASN A 206 -10.15 -11.57 3.05
N PRO A 207 -10.59 -12.03 1.87
CA PRO A 207 -11.94 -11.78 1.38
C PRO A 207 -12.95 -12.37 2.37
N LEU A 208 -14.00 -11.59 2.69
CA LEU A 208 -15.03 -11.95 3.68
C LEU A 208 -14.51 -12.19 5.12
N GLY A 209 -13.33 -11.68 5.45
CA GLY A 209 -12.80 -11.70 6.82
C GLY A 209 -12.21 -13.05 7.24
N VAL A 210 -12.52 -13.47 8.47
CA VAL A 210 -11.85 -14.60 9.15
C VAL A 210 -12.03 -15.94 8.44
N GLU A 211 -13.13 -16.12 7.70
CA GLU A 211 -13.50 -17.41 7.09
C GLU A 211 -12.67 -17.75 5.86
N LEU A 212 -12.26 -16.74 5.07
CA LEU A 212 -11.48 -16.92 3.84
C LEU A 212 -10.08 -16.28 3.93
N ARG A 213 -9.48 -16.27 5.12
CA ARG A 213 -8.14 -15.75 5.32
C ARG A 213 -7.10 -16.48 4.47
N GLY A 214 -6.10 -15.73 3.99
CA GLY A 214 -4.98 -16.27 3.24
C GLY A 214 -5.40 -16.78 1.85
N THR A 215 -6.47 -16.21 1.25
CA THR A 215 -6.82 -16.54 -0.12
C THR A 215 -5.75 -16.04 -1.07
N LEU A 216 -5.16 -16.95 -1.85
CA LEU A 216 -4.18 -16.66 -2.90
C LEU A 216 -4.87 -16.60 -4.26
N THR A 217 -4.55 -15.60 -5.05
CA THR A 217 -4.92 -15.50 -6.47
C THR A 217 -3.69 -15.24 -7.33
N GLU A 218 -3.69 -15.76 -8.56
CA GLU A 218 -2.62 -15.60 -9.54
C GLU A 218 -3.09 -14.75 -10.72
N GLY A 219 -2.18 -13.99 -11.30
CA GLY A 219 -2.39 -13.20 -12.50
C GLY A 219 -1.09 -12.70 -13.08
N ILE A 220 -1.21 -11.70 -13.95
CA ILE A 220 -0.06 -11.00 -14.54
C ILE A 220 -0.17 -9.50 -14.32
N ILE A 221 0.93 -8.80 -14.45
CA ILE A 221 0.95 -7.35 -14.64
C ILE A 221 0.39 -7.05 -16.03
N SER A 222 -0.75 -6.37 -16.09
CA SER A 222 -1.42 -6.01 -17.34
C SER A 222 -0.99 -4.63 -17.85
N ALA A 223 -0.67 -3.71 -16.93
CA ALA A 223 -0.08 -2.40 -17.22
C ALA A 223 0.68 -1.87 -16.00
N ILE A 224 1.67 -1.02 -16.24
CA ILE A 224 2.41 -0.26 -15.23
C ILE A 224 2.22 1.22 -15.49
N ASN A 225 2.38 2.05 -14.46
CA ASN A 225 2.22 3.51 -14.54
C ASN A 225 0.87 3.91 -15.16
N ARG A 226 -0.20 3.23 -14.75
CA ARG A 226 -1.55 3.53 -15.22
C ARG A 226 -2.14 4.62 -14.35
N ASP A 227 -2.27 5.83 -14.91
CA ASP A 227 -3.00 6.91 -14.26
C ASP A 227 -4.50 6.59 -14.28
N VAL A 228 -5.05 6.40 -13.09
CA VAL A 228 -6.47 6.10 -12.88
C VAL A 228 -7.08 7.24 -12.10
N GLN A 229 -8.13 7.84 -12.64
CA GLN A 229 -8.88 8.87 -11.92
C GLN A 229 -9.89 8.21 -10.98
N ILE A 230 -9.75 8.48 -9.69
CA ILE A 230 -10.58 7.93 -8.63
C ILE A 230 -11.05 9.09 -7.77
N GLU A 231 -12.36 9.35 -7.73
CA GLU A 231 -12.98 10.43 -6.93
C GLU A 231 -12.30 11.81 -7.09
N GLY A 232 -11.91 12.14 -8.32
CA GLY A 232 -11.24 13.40 -8.64
C GLY A 232 -9.72 13.41 -8.37
N ARG A 233 -9.14 12.31 -7.92
CA ARG A 233 -7.70 12.12 -7.70
C ARG A 233 -7.11 11.29 -8.83
N ILE A 234 -5.89 11.57 -9.22
CA ILE A 234 -5.13 10.74 -10.17
C ILE A 234 -4.15 9.90 -9.36
N MET A 235 -4.26 8.58 -9.47
CA MET A 235 -3.35 7.62 -8.84
C MET A 235 -2.63 6.83 -9.91
N THR A 236 -1.31 6.79 -9.84
CA THR A 236 -0.49 5.97 -10.74
C THR A 236 -0.36 4.56 -10.18
N LEU A 237 -0.94 3.57 -10.86
CA LEU A 237 -1.15 2.23 -10.34
C LEU A 237 -0.54 1.15 -11.25
N ILE A 238 -0.23 0.00 -10.67
CA ILE A 238 -0.02 -1.26 -11.38
C ILE A 238 -1.39 -1.88 -11.64
N GLN A 239 -1.68 -2.25 -12.89
CA GLN A 239 -2.87 -3.01 -13.25
C GLN A 239 -2.52 -4.50 -13.30
N THR A 240 -3.38 -5.35 -12.75
CA THR A 240 -3.20 -6.81 -12.72
C THR A 240 -4.48 -7.57 -13.07
N THR A 241 -4.31 -8.78 -13.61
CA THR A 241 -5.40 -9.76 -13.77
C THR A 241 -5.58 -10.67 -12.56
N ALA A 242 -4.71 -10.60 -11.55
CA ALA A 242 -4.94 -11.32 -10.30
C ALA A 242 -6.30 -10.92 -9.72
N ALA A 243 -7.11 -11.90 -9.35
CA ALA A 243 -8.48 -11.63 -8.89
C ALA A 243 -8.45 -10.90 -7.55
N LEU A 244 -8.80 -9.61 -7.57
CA LEU A 244 -8.96 -8.79 -6.38
C LEU A 244 -10.46 -8.69 -6.04
N ASN A 245 -10.78 -8.79 -4.77
CA ASN A 245 -12.14 -8.67 -4.21
C ASN A 245 -12.10 -7.83 -2.93
N ASN A 246 -13.28 -7.42 -2.46
CA ASN A 246 -13.40 -6.78 -1.15
C ASN A 246 -12.73 -7.66 -0.09
N GLY A 247 -11.82 -7.09 0.69
CA GLY A 247 -11.00 -7.78 1.67
C GLY A 247 -9.57 -8.07 1.23
N ASN A 248 -9.23 -8.00 -0.08
CA ASN A 248 -7.83 -8.00 -0.52
C ASN A 248 -7.18 -6.61 -0.43
N SER A 249 -7.98 -5.54 -0.27
CA SER A 249 -7.48 -4.16 -0.08
C SER A 249 -6.52 -4.09 1.10
N GLY A 250 -5.37 -3.45 0.90
CA GLY A 250 -4.27 -3.37 1.84
C GLY A 250 -3.35 -4.59 1.86
N GLY A 251 -3.69 -5.65 1.13
CA GLY A 251 -2.87 -6.85 0.99
C GLY A 251 -1.78 -6.75 -0.09
N PRO A 252 -0.83 -7.69 -0.10
CA PRO A 252 0.31 -7.68 -1.01
C PRO A 252 -0.08 -8.07 -2.44
N LEU A 253 0.49 -7.35 -3.42
CA LEU A 253 0.77 -7.84 -4.78
C LEU A 253 2.22 -8.31 -4.78
N ILE A 254 2.48 -9.55 -5.20
CA ILE A 254 3.73 -10.27 -4.94
C ILE A 254 4.32 -10.72 -6.27
N ASN A 255 5.64 -10.59 -6.44
CA ASN A 255 6.37 -11.09 -7.61
C ASN A 255 6.76 -12.58 -7.44
N GLU A 256 7.34 -13.17 -8.48
CA GLU A 256 7.82 -14.56 -8.50
C GLU A 256 9.01 -14.84 -7.54
N TYR A 257 9.57 -13.82 -6.88
CA TYR A 257 10.63 -13.95 -5.87
C TYR A 257 10.08 -13.90 -4.44
N GLY A 258 8.75 -13.79 -4.30
CA GLY A 258 8.08 -13.67 -3.00
C GLY A 258 8.31 -12.32 -2.34
N GLN A 259 8.50 -11.27 -3.11
CA GLN A 259 8.61 -9.89 -2.64
C GLN A 259 7.34 -9.12 -2.96
N VAL A 260 6.92 -8.26 -2.05
CA VAL A 260 5.78 -7.35 -2.21
C VAL A 260 6.19 -6.19 -3.11
N ILE A 261 5.58 -6.10 -4.29
CA ILE A 261 5.81 -5.05 -5.29
C ILE A 261 4.66 -4.04 -5.35
N GLY A 262 3.58 -4.28 -4.61
CA GLY A 262 2.43 -3.39 -4.57
C GLY A 262 1.50 -3.67 -3.40
N VAL A 263 0.70 -2.67 -3.05
CA VAL A 263 -0.42 -2.79 -2.09
C VAL A 263 -1.71 -2.77 -2.89
N ASN A 264 -2.48 -3.87 -2.84
CA ASN A 264 -3.75 -3.99 -3.55
C ASN A 264 -4.74 -2.95 -3.02
N THR A 265 -5.37 -2.16 -3.90
CA THR A 265 -6.27 -1.08 -3.47
C THR A 265 -7.66 -1.18 -4.09
N LEU A 266 -7.78 -1.47 -5.36
CA LEU A 266 -9.03 -1.35 -6.12
C LEU A 266 -9.35 -2.58 -6.96
N LYS A 267 -10.67 -2.81 -7.08
CA LYS A 267 -11.30 -3.52 -8.18
C LYS A 267 -12.25 -2.56 -8.88
N MET A 268 -12.13 -2.36 -10.20
CA MET A 268 -13.18 -1.67 -10.94
C MET A 268 -14.43 -2.57 -10.96
N SER A 269 -15.47 -2.15 -10.26
CA SER A 269 -16.80 -2.73 -10.38
C SER A 269 -17.55 -1.92 -11.43
N GLY A 270 -18.12 -2.55 -12.45
CA GLY A 270 -19.04 -1.87 -13.37
C GLY A 270 -20.17 -1.19 -12.59
N SER A 271 -20.62 -0.04 -13.03
CA SER A 271 -21.73 0.69 -12.42
C SER A 271 -22.98 -0.21 -12.39
N GLY A 272 -23.71 -0.14 -11.30
CA GLY A 272 -24.80 -1.06 -10.96
C GLY A 272 -26.06 -1.05 -11.85
N ASN A 273 -25.95 -0.71 -13.10
CA ASN A 273 -26.99 -0.90 -14.10
C ASN A 273 -26.83 -2.29 -14.71
N ALA A 274 -27.83 -3.14 -14.57
CA ALA A 274 -27.87 -4.54 -14.98
C ALA A 274 -27.60 -4.81 -16.48
N GLU A 275 -27.37 -3.77 -17.29
CA GLU A 275 -27.07 -3.85 -18.72
C GLU A 275 -25.60 -3.50 -19.07
N GLU A 276 -24.79 -3.01 -18.13
CA GLU A 276 -23.37 -2.77 -18.36
C GLU A 276 -22.56 -4.00 -17.94
N ALA A 277 -21.74 -4.49 -18.88
CA ALA A 277 -20.84 -5.62 -18.65
C ALA A 277 -19.98 -5.35 -17.40
N THR A 278 -20.04 -6.24 -16.42
CA THR A 278 -19.13 -6.22 -15.28
C THR A 278 -17.70 -6.33 -15.82
N VAL A 279 -16.87 -5.32 -15.56
CA VAL A 279 -15.46 -5.36 -15.96
C VAL A 279 -14.76 -6.30 -14.97
N GLU A 280 -14.73 -7.58 -15.31
CA GLU A 280 -13.98 -8.60 -14.55
C GLU A 280 -12.52 -8.59 -14.99
N GLY A 281 -11.61 -8.87 -14.04
CA GLY A 281 -10.18 -9.02 -14.31
C GLY A 281 -9.38 -7.72 -14.37
N LEU A 282 -9.91 -6.60 -13.85
CA LEU A 282 -9.16 -5.38 -13.63
C LEU A 282 -8.93 -5.18 -12.14
N GLY A 283 -7.75 -5.57 -11.67
CA GLY A 283 -7.24 -5.26 -10.33
C GLY A 283 -6.20 -4.15 -10.40
N PHE A 284 -6.06 -3.39 -9.32
CA PHE A 284 -5.08 -2.31 -9.21
C PHE A 284 -4.34 -2.39 -7.87
N ALA A 285 -3.05 -2.04 -7.92
CA ALA A 285 -2.20 -1.96 -6.73
C ALA A 285 -1.33 -0.71 -6.78
N LEU A 286 -1.09 -0.11 -5.62
CA LEU A 286 -0.13 0.96 -5.42
C LEU A 286 1.29 0.38 -5.58
N PRO A 287 2.14 0.90 -6.49
CA PRO A 287 3.48 0.37 -6.71
C PRO A 287 4.41 0.66 -5.54
N SER A 288 5.31 -0.26 -5.22
CA SER A 288 6.26 -0.12 -4.11
C SER A 288 7.18 1.09 -4.28
N SER A 289 7.58 1.40 -5.50
CA SER A 289 8.38 2.60 -5.80
C SER A 289 7.73 3.91 -5.38
N SER A 290 6.39 3.95 -5.30
CA SER A 290 5.63 5.10 -4.82
C SER A 290 5.30 4.99 -3.34
N PHE A 291 4.79 3.85 -2.88
CA PHE A 291 4.30 3.76 -1.51
C PHE A 291 5.43 3.74 -0.46
N CYS A 292 6.66 3.34 -0.81
CA CYS A 292 7.79 3.39 0.12
C CYS A 292 8.03 4.79 0.70
N PHE A 293 7.93 5.84 -0.12
CA PHE A 293 8.06 7.22 0.38
C PHE A 293 6.94 7.58 1.36
N VAL A 294 5.72 7.26 0.96
CA VAL A 294 4.54 7.57 1.78
C VAL A 294 4.64 6.87 3.13
N VAL A 295 4.91 5.57 3.13
CA VAL A 295 5.05 4.76 4.36
C VAL A 295 6.15 5.30 5.26
N ASN A 296 7.33 5.63 4.71
CA ASN A 296 8.45 6.14 5.49
C ASN A 296 8.13 7.52 6.10
N ASP A 297 7.44 8.39 5.35
CA ASP A 297 7.02 9.69 5.88
C ASP A 297 5.91 9.55 6.94
N LEU A 298 4.97 8.61 6.75
CA LEU A 298 3.97 8.27 7.77
C LEU A 298 4.61 7.77 9.07
N ILE A 299 5.65 6.93 8.98
CA ILE A 299 6.39 6.44 10.16
C ILE A 299 7.13 7.60 10.84
N ALA A 300 7.88 8.39 10.09
CA ALA A 300 8.71 9.46 10.63
C ALA A 300 7.88 10.62 11.20
N ASN A 301 6.77 11.00 10.56
CA ASN A 301 6.06 12.24 10.78
C ASN A 301 4.57 12.09 11.10
N GLY A 302 4.01 10.89 11.00
CA GLY A 302 2.59 10.60 11.22
C GLY A 302 1.66 11.11 10.12
N GLN A 303 2.21 11.73 9.06
CA GLN A 303 1.50 12.26 7.90
C GLN A 303 2.43 12.28 6.69
N PHE A 304 1.88 12.19 5.50
CA PHE A 304 2.64 12.36 4.25
C PHE A 304 2.79 13.85 3.94
N ARG A 305 4.01 14.29 3.64
CA ARG A 305 4.36 15.69 3.37
C ARG A 305 4.61 15.98 1.88
N GLY A 306 4.41 14.98 1.04
CA GLY A 306 4.62 15.05 -0.40
C GLY A 306 5.86 14.29 -0.88
N ILE A 307 6.00 14.17 -2.20
CA ILE A 307 7.17 13.53 -2.83
C ILE A 307 8.35 14.50 -2.76
N PRO A 308 9.50 14.06 -2.19
CA PRO A 308 10.68 14.92 -2.12
C PRO A 308 11.26 15.15 -3.52
N VAL A 309 11.48 16.41 -3.89
CA VAL A 309 12.08 16.78 -5.17
C VAL A 309 13.21 17.79 -5.00
N LEU A 310 14.22 17.69 -5.88
CA LEU A 310 15.33 18.65 -5.99
C LEU A 310 14.90 19.93 -6.72
N GLY A 311 13.86 19.83 -7.57
CA GLY A 311 13.44 20.91 -8.47
C GLY A 311 14.28 21.01 -9.73
N ILE A 312 14.77 19.87 -10.26
CA ILE A 312 15.51 19.79 -11.52
C ILE A 312 14.88 18.76 -12.45
N THR A 313 15.02 19.00 -13.75
CA THR A 313 14.90 17.96 -14.77
C THR A 313 16.29 17.59 -15.24
N VAL A 314 16.55 16.29 -15.36
CA VAL A 314 17.86 15.79 -15.80
C VAL A 314 17.72 14.96 -17.08
N MET A 315 18.80 14.83 -17.82
CA MET A 315 18.90 13.99 -19.02
C MET A 315 20.21 13.20 -19.00
N ASN A 316 20.20 12.05 -19.65
CA ASN A 316 21.46 11.34 -19.94
C ASN A 316 22.11 11.97 -21.18
N SER A 317 23.37 12.33 -21.08
CA SER A 317 24.16 12.75 -22.23
C SER A 317 24.64 11.52 -23.04
N ASP A 318 25.10 11.75 -24.28
CA ASP A 318 25.60 10.69 -25.20
C ASP A 318 26.77 9.89 -24.61
N ASP A 319 27.52 10.47 -23.68
CA ASP A 319 28.64 9.84 -22.96
C ASP A 319 28.24 9.23 -21.62
N GLY A 320 26.91 9.10 -21.35
CA GLY A 320 26.37 8.40 -20.19
C GLY A 320 26.41 9.20 -18.86
N ARG A 321 26.58 10.53 -18.92
CA ARG A 321 26.54 11.38 -17.72
C ARG A 321 25.15 11.93 -17.48
N VAL A 322 24.82 12.15 -16.21
CA VAL A 322 23.58 12.82 -15.79
C VAL A 322 23.78 14.33 -15.84
N VAL A 323 23.02 15.01 -16.69
CA VAL A 323 23.13 16.47 -16.92
C VAL A 323 21.83 17.14 -16.54
N VAL A 324 21.93 18.28 -15.84
CA VAL A 324 20.78 19.12 -15.52
C VAL A 324 20.26 19.80 -16.78
N TYR A 325 19.01 19.54 -17.14
CA TYR A 325 18.36 20.15 -18.31
C TYR A 325 17.62 21.44 -17.93
N THR A 326 16.83 21.41 -16.86
CA THR A 326 16.14 22.59 -16.32
C THR A 326 16.24 22.65 -14.80
N VAL A 327 16.12 23.84 -14.26
CA VAL A 327 16.00 24.10 -12.82
C VAL A 327 14.74 24.90 -12.58
N SER A 328 13.90 24.46 -11.64
CA SER A 328 12.63 25.10 -11.27
C SER A 328 12.84 26.06 -10.11
N ASP A 329 12.34 27.29 -10.26
CA ASP A 329 12.39 28.28 -9.17
C ASP A 329 11.57 27.84 -7.96
N GLY A 330 12.03 28.23 -6.76
CA GLY A 330 11.35 27.91 -5.50
C GLY A 330 11.65 26.53 -4.95
N TYR A 331 12.60 25.81 -5.54
CA TYR A 331 13.11 24.52 -5.05
C TYR A 331 14.57 24.58 -4.65
N GLY A 332 15.01 23.60 -3.88
CA GLY A 332 16.33 23.58 -3.31
C GLY A 332 17.48 23.71 -4.31
N ALA A 333 17.38 23.08 -5.47
CA ALA A 333 18.42 23.18 -6.49
C ALA A 333 18.63 24.62 -6.98
N ALA A 334 17.53 25.36 -7.20
CA ALA A 334 17.61 26.78 -7.60
C ALA A 334 18.23 27.64 -6.48
N GLU A 335 17.82 27.42 -5.23
CA GLU A 335 18.32 28.14 -4.06
C GLU A 335 19.81 27.92 -3.85
N MET A 336 20.27 26.68 -4.09
CA MET A 336 21.67 26.29 -3.95
C MET A 336 22.51 26.59 -5.19
N GLY A 337 21.92 27.22 -6.22
CA GLY A 337 22.62 27.71 -7.39
C GLY A 337 23.01 26.64 -8.40
N ILE A 338 22.32 25.50 -8.43
CA ILE A 338 22.37 24.54 -9.53
C ILE A 338 21.87 25.21 -10.81
N ARG A 339 22.42 24.85 -11.95
CA ARG A 339 22.12 25.48 -13.25
C ARG A 339 21.95 24.44 -14.34
N PRO A 340 21.23 24.76 -15.42
CA PRO A 340 21.29 23.96 -16.64
C PRO A 340 22.74 23.76 -17.10
N ASP A 341 23.01 22.61 -17.72
CA ASP A 341 24.32 22.13 -18.16
C ASP A 341 25.29 21.68 -17.04
N ASP A 342 24.89 21.74 -15.77
CA ASP A 342 25.64 21.09 -14.70
C ASP A 342 25.64 19.57 -14.88
N VAL A 343 26.81 18.95 -14.71
CA VAL A 343 26.96 17.50 -14.73
C VAL A 343 26.92 16.98 -13.29
N LEU A 344 25.99 16.11 -12.96
CA LEU A 344 25.90 15.47 -11.65
C LEU A 344 26.78 14.22 -11.63
N LEU A 345 27.84 14.24 -10.84
CA LEU A 345 28.81 13.13 -10.77
C LEU A 345 28.44 12.15 -9.63
N ARG A 346 27.94 12.66 -8.52
CA ARG A 346 27.57 11.88 -7.33
C ARG A 346 26.36 12.50 -6.64
N ALA A 347 25.62 11.65 -5.93
CA ALA A 347 24.61 12.04 -4.95
C ALA A 347 24.87 11.24 -3.67
N ASP A 348 25.01 11.92 -2.51
CA ASP A 348 25.42 11.34 -1.22
C ASP A 348 26.63 10.41 -1.30
N GLY A 349 27.63 10.81 -2.12
CA GLY A 349 28.82 10.03 -2.34
C GLY A 349 28.67 8.84 -3.29
N GLN A 350 27.48 8.45 -3.71
CA GLN A 350 27.22 7.43 -4.72
C GLN A 350 27.45 7.98 -6.12
N ALA A 351 28.19 7.26 -6.97
CA ALA A 351 28.43 7.68 -8.34
C ALA A 351 27.15 7.59 -9.17
N LEU A 352 26.92 8.60 -10.01
CA LEU A 352 25.77 8.66 -10.91
C LEU A 352 26.20 8.30 -12.34
N GLY A 353 25.79 7.15 -12.84
CA GLY A 353 25.96 6.72 -14.24
C GLY A 353 24.66 6.84 -15.04
N SER A 354 23.52 7.02 -14.37
CA SER A 354 22.21 7.11 -14.98
C SER A 354 21.26 7.98 -14.15
N ILE A 355 20.12 8.34 -14.75
CA ILE A 355 19.02 9.00 -14.01
C ILE A 355 18.50 8.09 -12.90
N ASP A 356 18.47 6.77 -13.15
CA ASP A 356 17.95 5.80 -12.18
C ASP A 356 18.79 5.79 -10.89
N ASP A 357 20.12 5.99 -10.98
CA ASP A 357 20.97 6.11 -9.79
C ASP A 357 20.60 7.34 -8.95
N LEU A 358 20.33 8.48 -9.59
CA LEU A 358 19.87 9.68 -8.90
C LEU A 358 18.50 9.45 -8.24
N MET A 359 17.60 8.76 -8.95
CA MET A 359 16.29 8.41 -8.40
C MET A 359 16.40 7.44 -7.24
N ALA A 360 17.30 6.46 -7.29
CA ALA A 360 17.57 5.53 -6.19
C ALA A 360 18.02 6.27 -4.92
N VAL A 361 18.99 7.23 -5.05
CA VAL A 361 19.38 8.06 -3.89
C VAL A 361 18.21 8.88 -3.39
N ARG A 362 17.47 9.57 -4.27
CA ARG A 362 16.31 10.37 -3.87
C ARG A 362 15.29 9.55 -3.07
N ARG A 363 15.06 8.28 -3.43
CA ARG A 363 14.10 7.39 -2.76
C ARG A 363 14.42 7.12 -1.29
N THR A 364 15.64 7.35 -0.86
CA THR A 364 16.05 7.17 0.54
C THR A 364 15.80 8.41 1.42
N HIS A 365 15.26 9.49 0.85
CA HIS A 365 15.07 10.77 1.51
C HIS A 365 13.59 11.16 1.62
N LEU A 366 13.28 12.02 2.59
CA LEU A 366 11.97 12.60 2.81
C LEU A 366 11.98 14.11 2.54
N VAL A 367 10.81 14.72 2.45
CA VAL A 367 10.67 16.19 2.38
C VAL A 367 11.31 16.82 3.61
N GLY A 368 12.19 17.78 3.39
CA GLY A 368 12.95 18.47 4.43
C GLY A 368 14.34 17.89 4.67
N ASP A 369 14.69 16.75 4.07
CA ASP A 369 16.06 16.27 4.03
C ASP A 369 16.89 17.04 2.98
N SER A 370 18.16 16.75 2.87
CA SER A 370 19.06 17.30 1.84
C SER A 370 19.85 16.18 1.19
N ILE A 371 20.12 16.31 -0.12
CA ILE A 371 21.02 15.44 -0.86
C ILE A 371 22.30 16.23 -1.17
N THR A 372 23.47 15.68 -0.84
CA THR A 372 24.75 16.24 -1.23
C THR A 372 25.06 15.85 -2.68
N LEU A 373 24.99 16.81 -3.60
CA LEU A 373 25.35 16.60 -5.02
C LEU A 373 26.83 17.00 -5.25
N THR A 374 27.61 16.12 -5.88
CA THR A 374 28.89 16.46 -6.47
C THR A 374 28.69 16.90 -7.92
N VAL A 375 28.94 18.17 -8.20
CA VAL A 375 28.64 18.84 -9.47
C VAL A 375 29.94 19.16 -10.21
N LEU A 376 29.97 18.90 -11.51
CA LEU A 376 31.03 19.38 -12.43
C LEU A 376 30.46 20.51 -13.28
N ARG A 377 31.04 21.70 -13.17
CA ARG A 377 30.72 22.92 -13.93
C ARG A 377 32.01 23.60 -14.40
N ASP A 378 32.13 23.94 -15.67
CA ASP A 378 33.28 24.63 -16.27
C ASP A 378 34.64 23.97 -15.95
N GLY A 379 34.64 22.62 -15.85
CA GLY A 379 35.85 21.84 -15.54
C GLY A 379 36.20 21.82 -14.04
N GLN A 380 35.41 22.43 -13.17
CA GLN A 380 35.58 22.42 -11.72
C GLN A 380 34.54 21.54 -11.06
N THR A 381 34.98 20.77 -10.07
CA THR A 381 34.07 19.91 -9.26
C THR A 381 33.90 20.55 -7.90
N PHE A 382 32.65 20.57 -7.42
CA PHE A 382 32.27 21.05 -6.08
C PHE A 382 31.09 20.27 -5.54
N ASP A 383 30.97 20.22 -4.21
CA ASP A 383 29.83 19.62 -3.51
C ASP A 383 28.84 20.71 -3.10
N VAL A 384 27.54 20.36 -3.12
CA VAL A 384 26.46 21.24 -2.73
C VAL A 384 25.34 20.42 -2.07
N ASP A 385 24.90 20.88 -0.87
CA ASP A 385 23.78 20.27 -0.16
C ASP A 385 22.48 20.90 -0.65
N VAL A 386 21.66 20.10 -1.33
CA VAL A 386 20.41 20.56 -1.93
C VAL A 386 19.24 20.08 -1.08
N PRO A 387 18.48 21.01 -0.44
CA PRO A 387 17.29 20.65 0.34
C PRO A 387 16.19 20.13 -0.58
N LEU A 388 15.45 19.14 -0.10
CA LEU A 388 14.32 18.52 -0.77
C LEU A 388 13.01 19.14 -0.31
N TYR A 389 12.24 19.62 -1.27
CA TYR A 389 10.92 20.18 -1.03
C TYR A 389 9.82 19.24 -1.54
N ALA A 390 8.60 19.42 -1.04
CA ALA A 390 7.46 18.72 -1.60
C ALA A 390 7.28 19.07 -3.08
N SER A 391 6.96 18.10 -3.92
CA SER A 391 6.50 18.37 -5.28
C SER A 391 5.29 19.30 -5.21
N ALA A 392 5.25 20.35 -6.01
CA ALA A 392 4.01 21.06 -6.25
C ALA A 392 3.15 20.16 -7.15
N ASP A 393 1.92 19.87 -6.72
CA ASP A 393 0.91 19.15 -7.50
C ASP A 393 0.57 19.87 -8.79
#